data_7d533f28ecf2771b7d961a8283b2110c
#
_entry.id   7d533f28ecf2771b7d961a8283b2110c
#
_cell.length_a   1.000
_cell.length_b   1.000
_cell.length_c   1.000
_cell.angle_alpha   90.00
_cell.angle_beta   90.00
_cell.angle_gamma   90.00
#
_symmetry.space_group_name_H-M   'P 1'
#
loop_
_entity.id
_entity.type
_entity.pdbx_description
1 polymer ?
#
loop_
_entity_poly.entity_id
_entity_poly.type
_entity_poly.pdbx_seq_one_letter_code
_entity_poly.pdbx_strand_id
1 'polypeptide(L)'
;FRVDAPVAAGAAAPKPPTELLDYGLFGTLHLSRPAGEASGTVLFFSDRDGWNERQDRLAGALAGEGAFVVGIDLPTYLRKLAGLSGKCSYPAGHVEEVAHWIERQEGFATYTYPLVVGDGMGATFAYALVAQAPAGTFAGLVTLGWDGTLRFAKEICAGDAGAMSAADNGAYRVVPVAHLPAAWTPKPFASGARVTGLLADVRVAFDATGALIHPLASPEARADLAATFARWRRNEDAEHVALPDDVADLPITDIPPTKGDAHRIAIIITGDGGWAGLDRGIAAALNADGVRVIGFSTLKFFWHKQTPDAAAQAIARVIAHYGKTYPDARFVLIGYSFGASLVPVVANRLPDAARERVDGGVLISPDDEAVFEIHVGDWFGSTHHAEAMPIGPEMQASKVPLVCVHGADESDSFCLKPQPAHVKVVALPGGHHYNGDYAALGDLIARNLPTRNRPAK
;
A
#
# COMPACT_ATOMS: atom_id res chain seq x y z
N PHE A 1 38.18 43.29 -29.31
CA PHE A 1 38.11 42.67 -27.98
C PHE A 1 36.82 43.16 -27.32
N ARG A 2 35.80 42.30 -27.25
CA ARG A 2 34.62 42.50 -26.39
C ARG A 2 34.83 41.65 -25.14
N VAL A 3 34.83 42.28 -24.00
CA VAL A 3 34.83 41.64 -22.69
C VAL A 3 33.36 41.36 -22.37
N ASP A 4 32.97 40.10 -22.37
CA ASP A 4 31.65 39.69 -21.91
C ASP A 4 31.53 39.92 -20.40
N ALA A 5 30.48 40.61 -19.99
CA ALA A 5 30.15 40.84 -18.58
C ALA A 5 29.84 39.50 -17.88
N PRO A 6 30.19 39.31 -16.59
CA PRO A 6 29.88 38.11 -15.87
C PRO A 6 28.35 37.96 -15.74
N VAL A 7 27.84 36.79 -16.13
CA VAL A 7 26.45 36.39 -15.87
C VAL A 7 26.24 36.40 -14.35
N ALA A 8 25.34 37.27 -13.91
CA ALA A 8 24.96 37.32 -12.50
C ALA A 8 24.50 35.95 -12.04
N ALA A 9 25.14 35.43 -10.99
CA ALA A 9 24.69 34.22 -10.31
C ALA A 9 23.22 34.43 -9.90
N GLY A 10 22.32 33.63 -10.48
CA GLY A 10 20.90 33.69 -10.16
C GLY A 10 20.69 33.59 -8.66
N ALA A 11 19.89 34.47 -8.10
CA ALA A 11 19.51 34.44 -6.71
C ALA A 11 18.97 33.06 -6.40
N ALA A 12 19.47 32.41 -5.34
CA ALA A 12 18.94 31.14 -4.86
C ALA A 12 17.45 31.32 -4.61
N ALA A 13 16.62 30.42 -5.19
CA ALA A 13 15.19 30.43 -4.93
C ALA A 13 14.95 30.43 -3.42
N PRO A 14 14.00 31.22 -2.91
CA PRO A 14 13.72 31.27 -1.49
C PRO A 14 13.45 29.86 -0.98
N LYS A 15 14.11 29.50 0.12
CA LYS A 15 13.91 28.20 0.81
C LYS A 15 12.42 28.08 1.15
N PRO A 16 11.69 27.07 0.68
CA PRO A 16 10.33 26.87 1.12
C PRO A 16 10.33 26.68 2.64
N PRO A 17 9.40 27.26 3.38
CA PRO A 17 9.34 27.11 4.83
C PRO A 17 9.13 25.64 5.17
N THR A 18 10.10 25.02 5.85
CA THR A 18 9.96 23.69 6.45
C THR A 18 9.21 23.87 7.75
N GLU A 19 8.05 23.27 7.86
CA GLU A 19 7.29 23.19 9.11
C GLU A 19 7.75 21.98 9.90
N LEU A 20 7.80 22.12 11.23
CA LEU A 20 8.18 21.04 12.14
C LEU A 20 6.94 20.52 12.88
N LEU A 21 6.80 19.20 12.93
CA LEU A 21 5.68 18.52 13.59
C LEU A 21 6.21 17.36 14.44
N ASP A 22 5.95 17.37 15.73
CA ASP A 22 6.29 16.22 16.57
C ASP A 22 5.25 15.11 16.44
N TYR A 23 5.71 13.92 16.04
CA TYR A 23 4.83 12.78 15.81
C TYR A 23 5.40 11.46 16.35
N GLY A 24 4.92 11.02 17.46
CA GLY A 24 5.10 9.68 18.04
C GLY A 24 6.53 9.13 17.98
N LEU A 25 6.68 7.97 17.36
CA LEU A 25 7.96 7.28 17.16
C LEU A 25 8.93 8.03 16.23
N PHE A 26 8.41 8.84 15.32
CA PHE A 26 9.25 9.55 14.37
C PHE A 26 10.01 10.72 15.00
N GLY A 27 9.51 11.26 16.12
CA GLY A 27 10.02 12.50 16.69
C GLY A 27 9.54 13.68 15.87
N THR A 28 10.45 14.61 15.57
CA THR A 28 10.12 15.79 14.77
C THR A 28 10.15 15.45 13.28
N LEU A 29 9.01 15.54 12.62
CA LEU A 29 8.87 15.48 11.18
C LEU A 29 9.17 16.84 10.54
N HIS A 30 9.78 16.84 9.37
CA HIS A 30 10.11 18.02 8.57
C HIS A 30 9.16 18.09 7.36
N LEU A 31 8.15 18.96 7.41
CA LEU A 31 7.12 19.04 6.38
C LEU A 31 7.47 20.10 5.34
N SER A 32 7.48 19.72 4.06
CA SER A 32 7.65 20.65 2.93
C SER A 32 6.44 20.56 2.03
N ARG A 33 5.67 21.66 1.95
CA ARG A 33 4.44 21.75 1.17
C ARG A 33 4.70 22.26 -0.25
N PRO A 34 3.99 21.76 -1.27
CA PRO A 34 3.95 22.40 -2.58
C PRO A 34 3.25 23.76 -2.50
N ALA A 35 3.46 24.59 -3.52
CA ALA A 35 2.81 25.91 -3.60
C ALA A 35 1.28 25.84 -3.89
N GLY A 36 0.81 24.70 -4.37
CA GLY A 36 -0.59 24.39 -4.67
C GLY A 36 -1.06 23.13 -4.02
N GLU A 37 -2.13 22.56 -4.54
CA GLU A 37 -2.63 21.26 -4.12
C GLU A 37 -1.57 20.18 -4.34
N ALA A 38 -1.38 19.32 -3.33
CA ALA A 38 -0.38 18.26 -3.40
C ALA A 38 -0.80 17.19 -4.40
N SER A 39 0.14 16.79 -5.27
CA SER A 39 -0.09 15.74 -6.25
C SER A 39 0.24 14.33 -5.74
N GLY A 40 0.84 14.22 -4.57
CA GLY A 40 1.19 12.96 -3.90
C GLY A 40 2.12 13.19 -2.72
N THR A 41 2.29 12.16 -1.89
CA THR A 41 3.10 12.18 -0.68
C THR A 41 4.47 11.54 -0.93
N VAL A 42 5.52 12.14 -0.38
CA VAL A 42 6.88 11.60 -0.33
C VAL A 42 7.30 11.42 1.13
N LEU A 43 7.68 10.20 1.50
CA LEU A 43 8.29 9.88 2.79
C LEU A 43 9.80 9.85 2.62
N PHE A 44 10.50 10.83 3.17
CA PHE A 44 11.92 11.03 2.92
C PHE A 44 12.77 10.78 4.17
N PHE A 45 13.59 9.72 4.15
CA PHE A 45 14.49 9.34 5.23
C PHE A 45 15.87 9.96 5.05
N SER A 46 16.36 10.67 6.09
CA SER A 46 17.68 11.29 6.10
C SER A 46 18.82 10.27 6.17
N ASP A 47 20.06 10.73 5.92
CA ASP A 47 21.28 9.97 6.16
C ASP A 47 21.58 9.83 7.67
N ARG A 48 22.69 9.14 7.97
CA ARG A 48 23.21 8.88 9.33
C ARG A 48 23.43 10.12 10.18
N ASP A 49 23.66 11.26 9.55
CA ASP A 49 23.91 12.53 10.22
C ASP A 49 22.61 13.28 10.56
N GLY A 50 21.46 12.67 10.31
CA GLY A 50 20.14 13.22 10.58
C GLY A 50 19.68 14.24 9.54
N TRP A 51 18.58 14.92 9.86
CA TRP A 51 18.00 15.92 8.97
C TRP A 51 18.78 17.22 9.03
N ASN A 52 19.17 17.76 7.89
CA ASN A 52 19.98 18.98 7.78
C ASN A 52 19.63 19.74 6.48
N GLU A 53 20.35 20.85 6.20
CA GLU A 53 20.10 21.68 5.02
C GLU A 53 20.13 20.94 3.68
N ARG A 54 20.86 19.84 3.58
CA ARG A 54 20.87 19.02 2.34
C ARG A 54 19.50 18.38 2.11
N GLN A 55 18.94 17.77 3.15
CA GLN A 55 17.61 17.19 3.09
C GLN A 55 16.54 18.26 2.84
N ASP A 56 16.65 19.43 3.48
CA ASP A 56 15.76 20.57 3.21
C ASP A 56 15.77 20.97 1.74
N ARG A 57 16.95 21.02 1.10
CA ARG A 57 17.04 21.36 -0.33
C ARG A 57 16.43 20.31 -1.25
N LEU A 58 16.61 19.02 -0.93
CA LEU A 58 16.02 17.92 -1.68
C LEU A 58 14.49 17.88 -1.51
N ALA A 59 14.02 18.04 -0.28
CA ALA A 59 12.60 18.13 0.02
C ALA A 59 11.93 19.32 -0.68
N GLY A 60 12.60 20.49 -0.67
CA GLY A 60 12.13 21.67 -1.39
C GLY A 60 12.05 21.47 -2.91
N ALA A 61 13.00 20.72 -3.50
CA ALA A 61 12.94 20.38 -4.93
C ALA A 61 11.75 19.47 -5.26
N LEU A 62 11.49 18.48 -4.41
CA LEU A 62 10.30 17.60 -4.54
C LEU A 62 9.00 18.39 -4.38
N ALA A 63 8.94 19.26 -3.38
CA ALA A 63 7.77 20.12 -3.16
C ALA A 63 7.54 21.09 -4.34
N GLY A 64 8.61 21.55 -4.99
CA GLY A 64 8.53 22.35 -6.23
C GLY A 64 7.87 21.61 -7.40
N GLU A 65 7.90 20.29 -7.41
CA GLU A 65 7.22 19.43 -8.40
C GLU A 65 5.82 18.95 -7.94
N GLY A 66 5.31 19.53 -6.85
CA GLY A 66 3.96 19.24 -6.36
C GLY A 66 3.88 18.15 -5.27
N ALA A 67 5.01 17.63 -4.76
CA ALA A 67 5.00 16.67 -3.68
C ALA A 67 4.71 17.31 -2.32
N PHE A 68 3.90 16.66 -1.49
CA PHE A 68 3.92 16.87 -0.05
C PHE A 68 5.03 15.99 0.56
N VAL A 69 6.08 16.60 1.12
CA VAL A 69 7.23 15.86 1.62
C VAL A 69 7.19 15.78 3.13
N VAL A 70 7.23 14.54 3.65
CA VAL A 70 7.36 14.21 5.07
C VAL A 70 8.81 13.75 5.30
N GLY A 71 9.63 14.65 5.83
CA GLY A 71 11.01 14.37 6.15
C GLY A 71 11.15 13.72 7.52
N ILE A 72 11.90 12.62 7.57
CA ILE A 72 12.10 11.80 8.76
C ILE A 72 13.59 11.80 9.12
N ASP A 73 13.92 12.27 10.32
CA ASP A 73 15.27 12.14 10.89
C ASP A 73 15.52 10.67 11.25
N LEU A 74 16.23 9.96 10.38
CA LEU A 74 16.42 8.51 10.53
C LEU A 74 17.10 8.12 11.84
N PRO A 75 18.19 8.77 12.31
CA PRO A 75 18.81 8.41 13.59
C PRO A 75 17.87 8.53 14.77
N THR A 76 17.01 9.53 14.79
CA THR A 76 16.01 9.71 15.86
C THR A 76 14.96 8.62 15.81
N TYR A 77 14.43 8.33 14.62
CA TYR A 77 13.45 7.27 14.42
C TYR A 77 14.02 5.90 14.83
N LEU A 78 15.22 5.55 14.37
CA LEU A 78 15.85 4.26 14.70
C LEU A 78 16.10 4.09 16.21
N ARG A 79 16.50 5.16 16.93
CA ARG A 79 16.66 5.08 18.40
C ARG A 79 15.34 4.77 19.10
N LYS A 80 14.24 5.40 18.70
CA LYS A 80 12.91 5.15 19.27
C LYS A 80 12.40 3.76 18.89
N LEU A 81 12.57 3.37 17.63
CA LEU A 81 12.17 2.05 17.11
C LEU A 81 12.90 0.89 17.84
N ALA A 82 14.19 1.06 18.18
CA ALA A 82 14.96 0.10 18.94
C ALA A 82 14.42 -0.13 20.37
N GLY A 83 13.77 0.87 20.94
CA GLY A 83 13.16 0.81 22.28
C GLY A 83 11.84 0.04 22.35
N LEU A 84 11.22 -0.28 21.24
CA LEU A 84 9.98 -1.06 21.22
C LEU A 84 10.25 -2.51 21.62
N SER A 85 9.23 -3.21 22.12
CA SER A 85 9.28 -4.64 22.44
C SER A 85 9.42 -5.50 21.16
N GLY A 86 9.67 -6.80 21.34
CA GLY A 86 9.77 -7.77 20.23
C GLY A 86 11.20 -8.02 19.75
N LYS A 87 11.40 -9.14 19.03
CA LYS A 87 12.71 -9.59 18.53
C LYS A 87 13.17 -8.83 17.30
N CYS A 88 12.24 -8.41 16.46
CA CYS A 88 12.46 -7.62 15.26
C CYS A 88 11.50 -6.41 15.24
N SER A 89 11.70 -5.48 14.31
CA SER A 89 10.89 -4.27 14.12
C SER A 89 10.12 -4.33 12.81
N TYR A 90 8.89 -3.80 12.82
CA TYR A 90 8.04 -3.69 11.62
C TYR A 90 7.77 -2.23 11.26
N PRO A 91 8.78 -1.48 10.76
CA PRO A 91 8.62 -0.07 10.44
C PRO A 91 7.63 0.22 9.30
N ALA A 92 7.34 -0.74 8.40
CA ALA A 92 6.43 -0.51 7.29
C ALA A 92 5.04 -0.04 7.76
N GLY A 93 4.47 -0.68 8.78
CA GLY A 93 3.18 -0.26 9.34
C GLY A 93 3.21 1.14 9.95
N HIS A 94 4.26 1.49 10.72
CA HIS A 94 4.38 2.84 11.29
C HIS A 94 4.49 3.93 10.20
N VAL A 95 5.21 3.62 9.11
CA VAL A 95 5.45 4.57 8.02
C VAL A 95 4.20 4.74 7.16
N GLU A 96 3.45 3.68 6.95
CA GLU A 96 2.14 3.73 6.29
C GLU A 96 1.14 4.54 7.12
N GLU A 97 1.09 4.32 8.43
CA GLU A 97 0.23 5.07 9.35
C GLU A 97 0.49 6.58 9.29
N VAL A 98 1.76 6.99 9.36
CA VAL A 98 2.07 8.44 9.29
C VAL A 98 1.68 9.04 7.95
N ALA A 99 1.75 8.29 6.84
CA ALA A 99 1.26 8.74 5.56
C ALA A 99 -0.26 8.95 5.56
N HIS A 100 -1.02 7.97 6.05
CA HIS A 100 -2.47 8.08 6.20
C HIS A 100 -2.87 9.28 7.05
N TRP A 101 -2.20 9.44 8.21
CA TRP A 101 -2.51 10.52 9.14
C TRP A 101 -2.22 11.90 8.52
N ILE A 102 -1.06 12.06 7.89
CA ILE A 102 -0.65 13.32 7.25
C ILE A 102 -1.61 13.69 6.12
N GLU A 103 -1.89 12.77 5.20
CA GLU A 103 -2.77 13.07 4.06
C GLU A 103 -4.17 13.46 4.51
N ARG A 104 -4.64 12.88 5.61
CA ARG A 104 -5.92 13.26 6.21
C ARG A 104 -5.88 14.66 6.82
N GLN A 105 -4.82 14.99 7.58
CA GLN A 105 -4.65 16.33 8.16
C GLN A 105 -4.50 17.41 7.10
N GLU A 106 -3.84 17.09 5.99
CA GLU A 106 -3.65 17.99 4.85
C GLU A 106 -4.86 18.06 3.90
N GLY A 107 -5.92 17.29 4.17
CA GLY A 107 -7.17 17.35 3.43
C GLY A 107 -7.12 16.74 2.03
N PHE A 108 -6.28 15.73 1.81
CA PHE A 108 -6.26 15.01 0.53
C PHE A 108 -7.64 14.45 0.19
N ALA A 109 -8.10 14.68 -1.03
CA ALA A 109 -9.42 14.22 -1.48
C ALA A 109 -9.53 12.68 -1.50
N THR A 110 -8.42 11.98 -1.73
CA THR A 110 -8.31 10.52 -1.67
C THR A 110 -6.90 10.15 -1.22
N TYR A 111 -6.73 8.95 -0.67
CA TYR A 111 -5.40 8.45 -0.34
C TYR A 111 -4.52 8.27 -1.58
N THR A 112 -3.28 8.72 -1.47
CA THR A 112 -2.24 8.52 -2.48
C THR A 112 -1.15 7.63 -1.90
N TYR A 113 -0.82 6.53 -2.58
CA TYR A 113 0.28 5.67 -2.11
C TYR A 113 1.59 6.45 -2.10
N PRO A 114 2.31 6.53 -0.96
CA PRO A 114 3.48 7.40 -0.87
C PRO A 114 4.67 6.84 -1.65
N LEU A 115 5.44 7.75 -2.24
CA LEU A 115 6.77 7.45 -2.74
C LEU A 115 7.77 7.48 -1.58
N VAL A 116 8.54 6.41 -1.40
CA VAL A 116 9.59 6.35 -0.39
C VAL A 116 10.92 6.83 -0.98
N VAL A 117 11.55 7.77 -0.32
CA VAL A 117 12.87 8.30 -0.70
C VAL A 117 13.83 8.13 0.47
N GLY A 118 15.05 7.67 0.22
CA GLY A 118 16.07 7.55 1.23
C GLY A 118 17.42 8.09 0.75
N ASP A 119 18.16 8.71 1.65
CA ASP A 119 19.49 9.28 1.41
C ASP A 119 20.55 8.58 2.28
N GLY A 120 21.63 8.09 1.69
CA GLY A 120 22.72 7.41 2.39
C GLY A 120 22.25 6.18 3.19
N MET A 121 22.42 6.20 4.51
CA MET A 121 21.88 5.14 5.38
C MET A 121 20.34 5.09 5.30
N GLY A 122 19.67 6.23 5.09
CA GLY A 122 18.24 6.29 4.81
C GLY A 122 17.84 5.55 3.54
N ALA A 123 18.70 5.51 2.52
CA ALA A 123 18.47 4.73 1.31
C ALA A 123 18.44 3.23 1.60
N THR A 124 19.35 2.75 2.45
CA THR A 124 19.38 1.34 2.87
C THR A 124 18.18 0.99 3.75
N PHE A 125 17.81 1.88 4.68
CA PHE A 125 16.62 1.72 5.50
C PHE A 125 15.34 1.70 4.66
N ALA A 126 15.18 2.66 3.75
CA ALA A 126 14.03 2.74 2.83
C ALA A 126 13.88 1.49 1.97
N TYR A 127 15.01 0.91 1.52
CA TYR A 127 14.98 -0.36 0.80
C TYR A 127 14.46 -1.50 1.68
N ALA A 128 15.01 -1.65 2.90
CA ALA A 128 14.57 -2.70 3.83
C ALA A 128 13.10 -2.54 4.24
N LEU A 129 12.65 -1.29 4.42
CA LEU A 129 11.25 -0.93 4.68
C LEU A 129 10.32 -1.40 3.54
N VAL A 130 10.65 -1.07 2.30
CA VAL A 130 9.84 -1.45 1.14
C VAL A 130 9.90 -2.96 0.91
N ALA A 131 11.05 -3.61 1.11
CA ALA A 131 11.17 -5.07 1.04
C ALA A 131 10.34 -5.80 2.11
N GLN A 132 10.11 -5.17 3.25
CA GLN A 132 9.27 -5.69 4.32
C GLN A 132 7.77 -5.53 4.03
N ALA A 133 7.39 -4.43 3.39
CA ALA A 133 5.99 -4.05 3.19
C ALA A 133 5.27 -5.01 2.22
N PRO A 134 3.98 -5.23 2.39
CA PRO A 134 3.15 -5.87 1.37
C PRO A 134 3.21 -5.10 0.04
N ALA A 135 3.03 -5.81 -1.08
CA ALA A 135 2.92 -5.16 -2.38
C ALA A 135 1.71 -4.24 -2.42
N GLY A 136 1.91 -3.00 -2.85
CA GLY A 136 0.85 -1.98 -2.93
C GLY A 136 0.79 -1.03 -1.72
N THR A 137 1.61 -1.21 -0.68
CA THR A 137 1.73 -0.24 0.43
C THR A 137 2.39 1.06 -0.02
N PHE A 138 3.43 0.96 -0.85
CA PHE A 138 4.16 2.11 -1.37
C PHE A 138 4.13 2.13 -2.90
N ALA A 139 3.97 3.30 -3.48
CA ALA A 139 3.95 3.47 -4.93
C ALA A 139 5.30 3.24 -5.58
N GLY A 140 6.40 3.50 -4.86
CA GLY A 140 7.75 3.31 -5.37
C GLY A 140 8.82 3.62 -4.34
N LEU A 141 10.07 3.34 -4.73
CA LEU A 141 11.27 3.58 -3.93
C LEU A 141 12.32 4.32 -4.75
N VAL A 142 12.85 5.40 -4.20
CA VAL A 142 14.06 6.08 -4.72
C VAL A 142 15.14 6.04 -3.67
N THR A 143 16.29 5.50 -4.02
CA THR A 143 17.45 5.45 -3.13
C THR A 143 18.57 6.34 -3.65
N LEU A 144 19.07 7.20 -2.78
CA LEU A 144 20.18 8.11 -3.05
C LEU A 144 21.41 7.60 -2.29
N GLY A 145 22.32 6.89 -2.99
CA GLY A 145 23.54 6.33 -2.37
C GLY A 145 23.31 5.12 -1.46
N TRP A 146 22.54 4.18 -1.92
CA TRP A 146 22.39 2.90 -1.24
C TRP A 146 23.69 2.10 -1.19
N ASP A 147 24.14 1.68 0.01
CA ASP A 147 25.34 0.87 0.23
C ASP A 147 25.05 -0.52 0.83
N GLY A 148 23.79 -0.79 1.15
CA GLY A 148 23.36 -2.04 1.74
C GLY A 148 23.73 -2.20 3.23
N THR A 149 24.24 -1.16 3.90
CA THR A 149 24.65 -1.24 5.30
C THR A 149 23.70 -0.42 6.18
N LEU A 150 23.03 -1.08 7.12
CA LEU A 150 22.15 -0.44 8.10
C LEU A 150 22.73 -0.60 9.51
N ARG A 151 23.09 0.50 10.15
CA ARG A 151 23.45 0.52 11.59
C ARG A 151 22.20 0.67 12.42
N PHE A 152 21.73 -0.46 12.93
CA PHE A 152 20.53 -0.52 13.74
C PHE A 152 20.69 -1.59 14.82
N ALA A 153 20.14 -1.36 16.01
CA ALA A 153 20.30 -2.25 17.16
C ALA A 153 19.37 -3.48 17.09
N LYS A 154 18.45 -3.52 16.15
CA LYS A 154 17.41 -4.52 16.04
C LYS A 154 17.19 -4.93 14.60
N GLU A 155 16.89 -6.19 14.35
CA GLU A 155 16.54 -6.66 13.01
C GLU A 155 15.22 -6.05 12.55
N ILE A 156 15.10 -5.75 11.26
CA ILE A 156 13.80 -5.50 10.61
C ILE A 156 13.19 -6.87 10.31
N CYS A 157 11.94 -7.09 10.74
CA CYS A 157 11.24 -8.36 10.53
C CYS A 157 11.22 -8.70 9.04
N ALA A 158 11.39 -9.95 8.71
CA ALA A 158 11.25 -10.42 7.34
C ALA A 158 9.81 -10.14 6.86
N GLY A 159 9.68 -9.49 5.70
CA GLY A 159 8.43 -9.36 4.96
C GLY A 159 8.37 -10.36 3.82
N ASP A 160 7.44 -10.14 2.89
CA ASP A 160 7.22 -11.03 1.74
C ASP A 160 8.45 -11.17 0.83
N ALA A 161 9.31 -10.17 0.79
CA ALA A 161 10.40 -10.08 -0.19
C ALA A 161 11.81 -10.31 0.34
N GLY A 162 12.07 -10.41 1.66
CA GLY A 162 13.44 -10.58 2.00
C GLY A 162 13.87 -10.56 3.44
N ALA A 163 15.11 -10.96 3.64
CA ALA A 163 15.81 -11.01 4.90
C ALA A 163 17.01 -10.05 4.92
N MET A 164 17.22 -9.42 6.07
CA MET A 164 18.49 -8.81 6.40
C MET A 164 19.39 -9.89 7.01
N SER A 165 20.67 -9.85 6.74
CA SER A 165 21.66 -10.65 7.45
C SER A 165 22.39 -9.79 8.48
N ALA A 166 22.66 -10.36 9.66
CA ALA A 166 23.56 -9.74 10.63
C ALA A 166 24.94 -9.56 9.98
N ALA A 167 25.50 -8.36 10.16
CA ALA A 167 26.88 -8.07 9.78
C ALA A 167 27.70 -7.83 11.06
N ASP A 168 29.03 -7.76 10.92
CA ASP A 168 29.91 -7.50 12.04
C ASP A 168 29.64 -6.14 12.67
N ASN A 169 29.90 -6.00 13.98
CA ASN A 169 29.86 -4.75 14.74
C ASN A 169 28.50 -4.05 14.88
N GLY A 170 27.40 -4.79 15.02
CA GLY A 170 26.08 -4.23 15.28
C GLY A 170 25.46 -3.51 14.08
N ALA A 171 25.89 -3.87 12.87
CA ALA A 171 25.25 -3.47 11.64
C ALA A 171 24.50 -4.66 11.01
N TYR A 172 23.53 -4.35 10.17
CA TYR A 172 22.87 -5.31 9.29
C TYR A 172 23.26 -5.04 7.84
N ARG A 173 23.45 -6.12 7.10
CA ARG A 173 23.57 -6.05 5.65
C ARG A 173 22.20 -6.33 5.04
N VAL A 174 21.70 -5.38 4.31
CA VAL A 174 20.48 -5.50 3.50
C VAL A 174 20.88 -6.08 2.15
N VAL A 175 20.38 -7.25 1.83
CA VAL A 175 20.66 -7.93 0.56
C VAL A 175 19.53 -7.64 -0.41
N PRO A 176 19.83 -7.26 -1.66
CA PRO A 176 18.79 -7.07 -2.67
C PRO A 176 17.97 -8.35 -2.88
N VAL A 177 16.65 -8.19 -2.91
CA VAL A 177 15.71 -9.29 -3.10
C VAL A 177 15.37 -9.48 -4.58
N ALA A 178 14.96 -10.68 -4.97
CA ALA A 178 14.63 -10.98 -6.36
C ALA A 178 13.43 -10.18 -6.88
N HIS A 179 12.47 -9.92 -5.99
CA HIS A 179 11.25 -9.16 -6.30
C HIS A 179 10.98 -8.17 -5.17
N LEU A 180 11.16 -6.89 -5.43
CA LEU A 180 10.79 -5.85 -4.50
C LEU A 180 9.28 -5.53 -4.68
N PRO A 181 8.51 -5.35 -3.59
CA PRO A 181 7.07 -5.08 -3.65
C PRO A 181 6.67 -3.79 -4.37
N ALA A 182 7.61 -2.88 -4.61
CA ALA A 182 7.39 -1.63 -5.34
C ALA A 182 8.52 -1.35 -6.34
N ALA A 183 8.25 -0.51 -7.34
CA ALA A 183 9.24 -0.11 -8.32
C ALA A 183 10.44 0.60 -7.65
N TRP A 184 11.64 0.17 -7.94
CA TRP A 184 12.86 0.74 -7.37
C TRP A 184 13.66 1.54 -8.40
N THR A 185 13.96 2.79 -8.07
CA THR A 185 14.80 3.68 -8.87
C THR A 185 16.06 4.04 -8.07
N PRO A 186 17.15 3.27 -8.19
CA PRO A 186 18.42 3.63 -7.58
C PRO A 186 19.05 4.81 -8.31
N LYS A 187 19.49 5.82 -7.56
CA LYS A 187 20.25 6.94 -8.05
C LYS A 187 21.68 6.83 -7.55
N PRO A 188 22.66 6.67 -8.45
CA PRO A 188 24.05 6.67 -8.05
C PRO A 188 24.46 8.08 -7.60
N PHE A 189 25.37 8.13 -6.63
CA PHE A 189 26.13 9.33 -6.37
C PHE A 189 27.28 9.40 -7.36
N ALA A 190 27.41 10.49 -8.07
CA ALA A 190 28.47 10.86 -9.01
C ALA A 190 29.01 9.80 -10.00
N SER A 191 29.39 10.34 -11.12
CA SER A 191 30.06 9.66 -12.23
C SER A 191 31.41 9.05 -11.85
N GLY A 192 31.60 7.76 -12.12
CA GLY A 192 32.94 7.25 -12.34
C GLY A 192 33.25 5.80 -12.03
N ALA A 193 32.57 5.13 -11.11
CA ALA A 193 32.86 3.73 -10.84
C ALA A 193 31.61 2.85 -11.04
N ARG A 194 31.78 1.76 -11.77
CA ARG A 194 30.72 0.76 -12.00
C ARG A 194 30.95 -0.42 -11.08
N VAL A 195 29.99 -0.72 -10.23
CA VAL A 195 29.94 -2.01 -9.57
C VAL A 195 28.84 -2.84 -10.22
N THR A 196 29.23 -3.92 -10.87
CA THR A 196 28.32 -4.97 -11.30
C THR A 196 27.97 -5.79 -10.08
N GLY A 197 26.86 -5.42 -9.41
CA GLY A 197 26.30 -6.21 -8.33
C GLY A 197 25.48 -7.39 -8.85
N LEU A 198 25.07 -8.28 -7.95
CA LEU A 198 24.34 -9.52 -8.19
C LEU A 198 22.96 -9.40 -8.90
N LEU A 199 22.56 -8.21 -9.27
CA LEU A 199 21.34 -7.95 -10.04
C LEU A 199 21.70 -7.41 -11.41
N ALA A 200 21.36 -8.13 -12.45
CA ALA A 200 21.69 -7.81 -13.86
C ALA A 200 21.22 -6.41 -14.31
N ASP A 201 20.25 -5.80 -13.60
CA ASP A 201 19.60 -4.55 -14.01
C ASP A 201 19.86 -3.36 -13.06
N VAL A 202 20.59 -3.53 -11.95
CA VAL A 202 20.89 -2.47 -11.00
C VAL A 202 22.37 -2.11 -11.03
N ARG A 203 22.69 -0.93 -11.56
CA ARG A 203 24.05 -0.38 -11.56
C ARG A 203 24.19 0.65 -10.45
N VAL A 204 24.93 0.31 -9.39
CA VAL A 204 25.29 1.23 -8.32
C VAL A 204 26.71 1.73 -8.58
N ALA A 205 26.96 3.04 -8.48
CA ALA A 205 28.28 3.61 -8.68
C ALA A 205 29.02 3.78 -7.35
N PHE A 206 30.21 3.20 -7.26
CA PHE A 206 31.18 3.41 -6.19
C PHE A 206 32.46 4.03 -6.79
N ASP A 207 33.32 4.66 -5.98
CA ASP A 207 34.62 5.07 -6.43
C ASP A 207 35.62 3.88 -6.57
N ALA A 208 36.79 4.15 -7.08
CA ALA A 208 37.83 3.13 -7.28
C ALA A 208 38.33 2.49 -5.97
N THR A 209 38.00 3.04 -4.81
CA THR A 209 38.37 2.53 -3.49
C THR A 209 37.22 1.76 -2.83
N GLY A 210 36.04 1.68 -3.47
CA GLY A 210 34.82 1.09 -2.92
C GLY A 210 34.10 2.01 -1.93
N ALA A 211 34.50 3.25 -1.82
CA ALA A 211 33.82 4.25 -0.99
C ALA A 211 32.67 4.92 -1.77
N LEU A 212 31.57 5.15 -1.09
CA LEU A 212 30.45 5.90 -1.63
C LEU A 212 30.83 7.35 -1.86
N ILE A 213 30.74 7.79 -3.11
CA ILE A 213 30.97 9.19 -3.43
C ILE A 213 29.69 9.98 -3.13
N HIS A 214 29.77 10.91 -2.20
CA HIS A 214 28.69 11.84 -1.86
C HIS A 214 28.75 13.13 -2.69
N PRO A 215 27.91 13.35 -3.69
CA PRO A 215 27.77 14.64 -4.31
C PRO A 215 26.34 15.13 -4.42
N LEU A 216 25.57 15.12 -3.37
CA LEU A 216 24.18 15.61 -3.42
C LEU A 216 24.01 17.08 -3.05
N ALA A 217 25.09 17.83 -3.00
CA ALA A 217 25.01 19.28 -2.89
C ALA A 217 24.73 19.95 -4.24
N SER A 218 24.79 19.22 -5.38
CA SER A 218 24.70 19.84 -6.69
C SER A 218 23.25 20.16 -7.11
N PRO A 219 23.04 21.26 -7.85
CA PRO A 219 21.74 21.57 -8.44
C PRO A 219 21.20 20.45 -9.35
N GLU A 220 22.10 19.74 -10.05
CA GLU A 220 21.75 18.66 -10.98
C GLU A 220 21.12 17.46 -10.25
N ALA A 221 21.65 17.07 -9.07
CA ALA A 221 21.08 15.96 -8.28
C ALA A 221 19.68 16.28 -7.76
N ARG A 222 19.42 17.55 -7.38
CA ARG A 222 18.08 18.00 -6.97
C ARG A 222 17.11 17.97 -8.13
N ALA A 223 17.53 18.47 -9.29
CA ALA A 223 16.72 18.45 -10.51
C ALA A 223 16.41 17.02 -10.97
N ASP A 224 17.36 16.08 -10.84
CA ASP A 224 17.14 14.68 -11.20
C ASP A 224 16.15 13.97 -10.25
N LEU A 225 16.19 14.24 -8.95
CA LEU A 225 15.23 13.73 -8.00
C LEU A 225 13.82 14.27 -8.27
N ALA A 226 13.69 15.58 -8.49
CA ALA A 226 12.44 16.25 -8.84
C ALA A 226 11.85 15.69 -10.15
N ALA A 227 12.69 15.55 -11.19
CA ALA A 227 12.28 14.95 -12.46
C ALA A 227 11.87 13.47 -12.32
N THR A 228 12.46 12.74 -11.36
CA THR A 228 12.08 11.36 -11.06
C THR A 228 10.68 11.29 -10.45
N PHE A 229 10.38 12.17 -9.48
CA PHE A 229 9.05 12.29 -8.91
C PHE A 229 8.01 12.66 -9.98
N ALA A 230 8.29 13.66 -10.81
CA ALA A 230 7.40 14.08 -11.89
C ALA A 230 7.15 12.96 -12.93
N ARG A 231 8.14 12.12 -13.23
CA ARG A 231 7.95 10.94 -14.09
C ARG A 231 7.10 9.88 -13.42
N TRP A 232 7.37 9.60 -12.15
CA TRP A 232 6.60 8.64 -11.37
C TRP A 232 5.12 9.03 -11.34
N ARG A 233 4.79 10.29 -11.06
CA ARG A 233 3.40 10.79 -11.09
C ARG A 233 2.74 10.57 -12.45
N ARG A 234 3.42 10.91 -13.56
CA ARG A 234 2.86 10.68 -14.91
C ARG A 234 2.63 9.20 -15.21
N ASN A 235 3.48 8.31 -14.73
CA ASN A 235 3.29 6.87 -14.92
C ASN A 235 2.12 6.34 -14.09
N GLU A 236 1.96 6.80 -12.87
CA GLU A 236 0.81 6.43 -12.03
C GLU A 236 -0.50 6.88 -12.67
N ASP A 237 -0.56 8.11 -13.19
CA ASP A 237 -1.72 8.61 -13.92
C ASP A 237 -1.98 7.82 -15.23
N ALA A 238 -0.93 7.30 -15.89
CA ALA A 238 -1.05 6.54 -17.13
C ALA A 238 -1.42 5.05 -16.90
N GLU A 239 -1.09 4.48 -15.74
CA GLU A 239 -1.49 3.11 -15.36
C GLU A 239 -2.98 3.01 -14.99
N HIS A 240 -3.64 4.12 -14.70
CA HIS A 240 -5.09 4.15 -14.58
C HIS A 240 -5.72 4.02 -15.96
N VAL A 241 -6.05 2.79 -16.34
CA VAL A 241 -6.92 2.54 -17.48
C VAL A 241 -8.19 3.36 -17.28
N ALA A 242 -8.51 4.23 -18.23
CA ALA A 242 -9.72 5.05 -18.16
C ALA A 242 -10.93 4.12 -17.98
N LEU A 243 -11.54 4.17 -16.82
CA LEU A 243 -12.76 3.41 -16.54
C LEU A 243 -13.93 4.05 -17.32
N PRO A 244 -14.91 3.24 -17.73
CA PRO A 244 -16.14 3.76 -18.33
C PRO A 244 -16.86 4.75 -17.40
N ASP A 245 -17.50 5.75 -17.98
CA ASP A 245 -18.12 6.90 -17.27
C ASP A 245 -19.06 6.51 -16.12
N ASP A 246 -19.73 5.35 -16.22
CA ASP A 246 -20.69 4.89 -15.20
C ASP A 246 -20.04 4.29 -13.93
N VAL A 247 -18.73 4.05 -13.95
CA VAL A 247 -17.91 3.55 -12.82
C VAL A 247 -16.58 4.29 -12.64
N ALA A 248 -16.34 5.34 -13.42
CA ALA A 248 -15.06 6.07 -13.45
C ALA A 248 -14.70 6.74 -12.12
N ASP A 249 -15.70 7.09 -11.31
CA ASP A 249 -15.55 7.66 -9.97
C ASP A 249 -15.32 6.61 -8.87
N LEU A 250 -15.43 5.31 -9.19
CA LEU A 250 -15.22 4.24 -8.23
C LEU A 250 -13.76 3.80 -8.22
N PRO A 251 -13.19 3.54 -7.03
CA PRO A 251 -11.80 3.11 -6.90
C PRO A 251 -11.65 1.62 -7.22
N ILE A 252 -11.88 1.26 -8.48
CA ILE A 252 -11.83 -0.13 -8.93
C ILE A 252 -10.60 -0.42 -9.80
N THR A 253 -10.14 -1.67 -9.73
CA THR A 253 -9.10 -2.25 -10.61
C THR A 253 -9.71 -3.42 -11.34
N ASP A 254 -9.68 -3.42 -12.67
CA ASP A 254 -10.24 -4.49 -13.51
C ASP A 254 -9.14 -5.43 -14.02
N ILE A 255 -9.24 -6.70 -13.67
CA ILE A 255 -8.31 -7.75 -14.07
C ILE A 255 -9.07 -8.77 -14.92
N PRO A 256 -8.95 -8.70 -16.25
CA PRO A 256 -9.61 -9.64 -17.16
C PRO A 256 -9.05 -11.05 -16.99
N PRO A 257 -9.86 -12.11 -17.22
CA PRO A 257 -9.41 -13.49 -17.10
C PRO A 257 -8.33 -13.80 -18.15
N THR A 258 -7.38 -14.67 -17.77
CA THR A 258 -6.34 -15.15 -18.69
C THR A 258 -6.83 -16.26 -19.62
N LYS A 259 -7.96 -16.89 -19.29
CA LYS A 259 -8.56 -18.00 -20.04
C LYS A 259 -10.10 -17.87 -20.03
N GLY A 260 -10.73 -18.27 -21.15
CA GLY A 260 -12.19 -18.38 -21.23
C GLY A 260 -12.93 -17.05 -21.24
N ASP A 261 -14.26 -17.14 -21.19
CA ASP A 261 -15.17 -16.01 -21.13
C ASP A 261 -15.53 -15.71 -19.67
N ALA A 262 -15.77 -14.46 -19.33
CA ALA A 262 -16.08 -14.02 -17.97
C ALA A 262 -17.50 -14.42 -17.50
N HIS A 263 -17.78 -15.74 -17.42
CA HIS A 263 -19.06 -16.24 -16.87
C HIS A 263 -19.17 -16.03 -15.37
N ARG A 264 -18.05 -15.83 -14.68
CA ARG A 264 -17.98 -15.50 -13.26
C ARG A 264 -17.09 -14.29 -13.03
N ILE A 265 -17.56 -13.37 -12.20
CA ILE A 265 -16.85 -12.14 -11.84
C ILE A 265 -16.75 -12.09 -10.31
N ALA A 266 -15.54 -12.01 -9.80
CA ALA A 266 -15.28 -11.78 -8.39
C ALA A 266 -15.07 -10.28 -8.14
N ILE A 267 -15.80 -9.71 -7.17
CA ILE A 267 -15.57 -8.36 -6.67
C ILE A 267 -14.83 -8.52 -5.34
N ILE A 268 -13.54 -8.16 -5.32
CA ILE A 268 -12.71 -8.19 -4.11
C ILE A 268 -12.80 -6.84 -3.43
N ILE A 269 -13.41 -6.82 -2.25
CA ILE A 269 -13.48 -5.68 -1.33
C ILE A 269 -12.26 -5.78 -0.42
N THR A 270 -11.28 -4.90 -0.61
CA THR A 270 -9.95 -5.02 0.00
C THR A 270 -9.98 -4.86 1.52
N GLY A 271 -8.87 -5.15 2.20
CA GLY A 271 -8.61 -4.68 3.55
C GLY A 271 -8.43 -3.15 3.58
N ASP A 272 -8.23 -2.61 4.76
CA ASP A 272 -7.99 -1.16 5.01
C ASP A 272 -6.72 -0.62 4.36
N GLY A 273 -5.72 -1.47 4.08
CA GLY A 273 -4.53 -1.14 3.29
C GLY A 273 -4.78 -1.00 1.77
N GLY A 274 -6.02 -1.18 1.29
CA GLY A 274 -6.36 -1.09 -0.13
C GLY A 274 -5.90 -2.30 -0.95
N TRP A 275 -5.60 -2.10 -2.23
CA TRP A 275 -5.25 -3.18 -3.17
C TRP A 275 -3.83 -3.70 -2.95
N ALA A 276 -3.65 -4.59 -1.97
CA ALA A 276 -2.37 -5.06 -1.46
C ALA A 276 -2.00 -6.49 -1.93
N GLY A 277 -0.91 -7.04 -1.39
CA GLY A 277 -0.35 -8.33 -1.80
C GLY A 277 -1.31 -9.51 -1.67
N LEU A 278 -2.10 -9.57 -0.60
CA LEU A 278 -3.09 -10.62 -0.39
C LEU A 278 -4.18 -10.59 -1.46
N ASP A 279 -4.76 -9.41 -1.73
CA ASP A 279 -5.80 -9.23 -2.75
C ASP A 279 -5.29 -9.61 -4.14
N ARG A 280 -4.04 -9.24 -4.46
CA ARG A 280 -3.36 -9.59 -5.72
C ARG A 280 -3.14 -11.11 -5.84
N GLY A 281 -2.76 -11.77 -4.75
CA GLY A 281 -2.58 -13.23 -4.72
C GLY A 281 -3.89 -13.99 -4.97
N ILE A 282 -4.97 -13.58 -4.30
CA ILE A 282 -6.31 -14.12 -4.54
C ILE A 282 -6.75 -13.86 -5.98
N ALA A 283 -6.56 -12.63 -6.47
CA ALA A 283 -6.93 -12.25 -7.82
C ALA A 283 -6.18 -13.08 -8.87
N ALA A 284 -4.88 -13.32 -8.68
CA ALA A 284 -4.07 -14.13 -9.59
C ALA A 284 -4.57 -15.59 -9.67
N ALA A 285 -4.89 -16.22 -8.54
CA ALA A 285 -5.42 -17.57 -8.50
C ALA A 285 -6.80 -17.66 -9.20
N LEU A 286 -7.73 -16.76 -8.87
CA LEU A 286 -9.05 -16.70 -9.50
C LEU A 286 -8.95 -16.45 -11.01
N ASN A 287 -8.05 -15.55 -11.41
CA ASN A 287 -7.83 -15.22 -12.82
C ASN A 287 -7.29 -16.41 -13.62
N ALA A 288 -6.38 -17.20 -13.01
CA ALA A 288 -5.88 -18.44 -13.61
C ALA A 288 -6.99 -19.48 -13.85
N ASP A 289 -8.04 -19.44 -13.05
CA ASP A 289 -9.25 -20.28 -13.16
C ASP A 289 -10.34 -19.67 -14.07
N GLY A 290 -10.02 -18.58 -14.79
CA GLY A 290 -10.95 -17.97 -15.75
C GLY A 290 -11.99 -17.04 -15.12
N VAL A 291 -11.80 -16.65 -13.84
CA VAL A 291 -12.66 -15.67 -13.16
C VAL A 291 -12.12 -14.26 -13.42
N ARG A 292 -12.98 -13.36 -13.89
CA ARG A 292 -12.66 -11.93 -13.94
C ARG A 292 -12.65 -11.37 -12.52
N VAL A 293 -11.67 -10.56 -12.20
CA VAL A 293 -11.56 -9.94 -10.87
C VAL A 293 -11.70 -8.45 -10.98
N ILE A 294 -12.57 -7.87 -10.14
CA ILE A 294 -12.72 -6.44 -9.94
C ILE A 294 -12.30 -6.14 -8.51
N GLY A 295 -11.13 -5.53 -8.34
CA GLY A 295 -10.69 -5.03 -7.04
C GLY A 295 -11.41 -3.73 -6.70
N PHE A 296 -11.99 -3.64 -5.50
CA PHE A 296 -12.61 -2.43 -4.96
C PHE A 296 -11.81 -1.96 -3.74
N SER A 297 -11.10 -0.83 -3.88
CA SER A 297 -10.23 -0.30 -2.84
C SER A 297 -11.05 0.35 -1.71
N THR A 298 -11.11 -0.31 -0.57
CA THR A 298 -11.75 0.24 0.64
C THR A 298 -11.01 1.47 1.15
N LEU A 299 -9.68 1.45 1.14
CA LEU A 299 -8.84 2.57 1.55
C LEU A 299 -9.23 3.87 0.83
N LYS A 300 -9.42 3.82 -0.48
CA LYS A 300 -9.81 4.99 -1.26
C LYS A 300 -11.29 5.33 -1.10
N PHE A 301 -12.18 4.32 -1.08
CA PHE A 301 -13.62 4.55 -0.98
C PHE A 301 -14.05 5.07 0.40
N PHE A 302 -13.49 4.51 1.46
CA PHE A 302 -13.77 4.88 2.85
C PHE A 302 -12.74 5.88 3.42
N TRP A 303 -11.96 6.51 2.54
CA TRP A 303 -11.07 7.61 2.93
C TRP A 303 -11.84 8.74 3.62
N HIS A 304 -13.06 8.99 3.17
CA HIS A 304 -14.05 9.79 3.86
C HIS A 304 -15.21 8.89 4.27
N LYS A 305 -15.87 9.28 5.37
CA LYS A 305 -17.01 8.55 5.90
C LYS A 305 -18.07 8.29 4.83
N GLN A 306 -18.49 7.04 4.73
CA GLN A 306 -19.54 6.57 3.86
C GLN A 306 -20.70 6.01 4.67
N THR A 307 -21.82 5.72 4.01
CA THR A 307 -22.93 4.96 4.61
C THR A 307 -22.95 3.52 4.10
N PRO A 308 -23.55 2.57 4.86
CA PRO A 308 -23.76 1.21 4.39
C PRO A 308 -24.47 1.14 3.03
N ASP A 309 -25.46 2.03 2.82
CA ASP A 309 -26.22 2.10 1.57
C ASP A 309 -25.37 2.65 0.42
N ALA A 310 -24.49 3.63 0.66
CA ALA A 310 -23.56 4.14 -0.35
C ALA A 310 -22.59 3.05 -0.80
N ALA A 311 -22.07 2.24 0.12
CA ALA A 311 -21.22 1.10 -0.20
C ALA A 311 -21.96 0.05 -1.04
N ALA A 312 -23.19 -0.29 -0.67
CA ALA A 312 -24.01 -1.23 -1.45
C ALA A 312 -24.36 -0.68 -2.84
N GLN A 313 -24.64 0.61 -2.97
CA GLN A 313 -24.89 1.25 -4.27
C GLN A 313 -23.65 1.27 -5.15
N ALA A 314 -22.45 1.52 -4.61
CA ALA A 314 -21.21 1.46 -5.35
C ALA A 314 -20.99 0.06 -5.94
N ILE A 315 -21.13 -0.99 -5.14
CA ILE A 315 -21.02 -2.39 -5.61
C ILE A 315 -22.14 -2.73 -6.61
N ALA A 316 -23.36 -2.24 -6.42
CA ALA A 316 -24.47 -2.43 -7.36
C ALA A 316 -24.16 -1.80 -8.73
N ARG A 317 -23.51 -0.64 -8.77
CA ARG A 317 -23.06 0.02 -10.01
C ARG A 317 -22.02 -0.85 -10.75
N VAL A 318 -21.06 -1.42 -10.02
CA VAL A 318 -20.07 -2.37 -10.59
C VAL A 318 -20.80 -3.58 -11.19
N ILE A 319 -21.73 -4.21 -10.46
CA ILE A 319 -22.51 -5.34 -10.93
C ILE A 319 -23.33 -4.96 -12.18
N ALA A 320 -23.94 -3.79 -12.20
CA ALA A 320 -24.74 -3.30 -13.32
C ALA A 320 -23.87 -3.05 -14.56
N HIS A 321 -22.71 -2.42 -14.39
CA HIS A 321 -21.76 -2.13 -15.45
C HIS A 321 -21.28 -3.42 -16.15
N TYR A 322 -20.66 -4.31 -15.40
CA TYR A 322 -20.16 -5.58 -15.96
C TYR A 322 -21.28 -6.50 -16.41
N GLY A 323 -22.46 -6.39 -15.79
CA GLY A 323 -23.64 -7.11 -16.20
C GLY A 323 -24.23 -6.71 -17.56
N LYS A 324 -23.96 -5.49 -18.04
CA LYS A 324 -24.30 -5.08 -19.41
C LYS A 324 -23.38 -5.75 -20.42
N THR A 325 -22.08 -5.78 -20.13
CA THR A 325 -21.07 -6.38 -21.01
C THR A 325 -21.12 -7.89 -21.00
N TYR A 326 -21.42 -8.50 -19.84
CA TYR A 326 -21.51 -9.95 -19.63
C TYR A 326 -22.88 -10.32 -19.04
N PRO A 327 -23.94 -10.42 -19.90
CA PRO A 327 -25.31 -10.60 -19.42
C PRO A 327 -25.53 -11.86 -18.59
N ASP A 328 -24.81 -12.94 -18.87
CA ASP A 328 -24.90 -14.22 -18.17
C ASP A 328 -23.95 -14.36 -16.99
N ALA A 329 -23.09 -13.37 -16.76
CA ALA A 329 -22.10 -13.43 -15.69
C ALA A 329 -22.76 -13.44 -14.30
N ARG A 330 -22.16 -14.25 -13.43
CA ARG A 330 -22.52 -14.36 -12.01
C ARG A 330 -21.43 -13.71 -11.16
N PHE A 331 -21.81 -13.06 -10.09
CA PHE A 331 -20.91 -12.32 -9.22
C PHE A 331 -20.71 -13.04 -7.90
N VAL A 332 -19.49 -12.93 -7.35
CA VAL A 332 -19.16 -13.34 -5.99
C VAL A 332 -18.51 -12.13 -5.30
N LEU A 333 -18.98 -11.82 -4.09
CA LEU A 333 -18.33 -10.79 -3.26
C LEU A 333 -17.27 -11.47 -2.41
N ILE A 334 -16.05 -10.96 -2.40
CA ILE A 334 -14.96 -11.46 -1.58
C ILE A 334 -14.44 -10.28 -0.78
N GLY A 335 -14.33 -10.42 0.53
CA GLY A 335 -13.77 -9.38 1.39
C GLY A 335 -12.64 -9.93 2.24
N TYR A 336 -11.63 -9.10 2.53
CA TYR A 336 -10.55 -9.39 3.46
C TYR A 336 -10.54 -8.39 4.60
N SER A 337 -10.40 -8.88 5.86
CA SER A 337 -10.27 -8.03 7.06
C SER A 337 -11.40 -6.98 7.12
N PHE A 338 -11.08 -5.68 7.07
CA PHE A 338 -12.05 -4.60 6.96
C PHE A 338 -13.11 -4.87 5.87
N GLY A 339 -12.69 -5.25 4.66
CA GLY A 339 -13.59 -5.56 3.55
C GLY A 339 -14.44 -6.81 3.80
N ALA A 340 -13.94 -7.78 4.57
CA ALA A 340 -14.70 -8.98 4.92
C ALA A 340 -15.92 -8.64 5.77
N SER A 341 -15.75 -7.73 6.74
CA SER A 341 -16.85 -7.27 7.60
C SER A 341 -17.92 -6.51 6.82
N LEU A 342 -17.56 -5.89 5.68
CA LEU A 342 -18.52 -5.20 4.81
C LEU A 342 -19.35 -6.14 3.95
N VAL A 343 -18.86 -7.35 3.60
CA VAL A 343 -19.55 -8.28 2.67
C VAL A 343 -21.00 -8.55 3.07
N PRO A 344 -21.35 -8.97 4.29
CA PRO A 344 -22.74 -9.26 4.65
C PRO A 344 -23.61 -8.00 4.65
N VAL A 345 -23.05 -6.87 5.09
CA VAL A 345 -23.76 -5.58 5.13
C VAL A 345 -24.12 -5.10 3.73
N VAL A 346 -23.17 -5.16 2.80
CA VAL A 346 -23.35 -4.81 1.38
C VAL A 346 -24.34 -5.76 0.72
N ALA A 347 -24.15 -7.08 0.86
CA ALA A 347 -25.00 -8.09 0.22
C ALA A 347 -26.48 -7.95 0.61
N ASN A 348 -26.77 -7.61 1.88
CA ASN A 348 -28.13 -7.43 2.35
C ASN A 348 -28.81 -6.16 1.79
N ARG A 349 -28.01 -5.13 1.47
CA ARG A 349 -28.48 -3.82 0.98
C ARG A 349 -28.43 -3.67 -0.54
N LEU A 350 -27.89 -4.66 -1.26
CA LEU A 350 -27.94 -4.65 -2.72
C LEU A 350 -29.41 -4.57 -3.20
N PRO A 351 -29.69 -3.73 -4.22
CA PRO A 351 -30.96 -3.78 -4.94
C PRO A 351 -31.24 -5.21 -5.45
N ASP A 352 -32.50 -5.62 -5.49
CA ASP A 352 -32.90 -6.99 -5.85
C ASP A 352 -32.27 -7.46 -7.17
N ALA A 353 -32.30 -6.60 -8.20
CA ALA A 353 -31.71 -6.93 -9.51
C ALA A 353 -30.20 -7.22 -9.45
N ALA A 354 -29.45 -6.52 -8.61
CA ALA A 354 -28.02 -6.77 -8.40
C ALA A 354 -27.82 -8.03 -7.56
N ARG A 355 -28.57 -8.17 -6.45
CA ARG A 355 -28.47 -9.30 -5.53
C ARG A 355 -28.81 -10.64 -6.20
N GLU A 356 -29.77 -10.66 -7.11
CA GLU A 356 -30.11 -11.85 -7.89
C GLU A 356 -28.94 -12.35 -8.75
N ARG A 357 -28.02 -11.50 -9.12
CA ARG A 357 -26.81 -11.85 -9.87
C ARG A 357 -25.66 -12.32 -8.97
N VAL A 358 -25.75 -12.14 -7.65
CA VAL A 358 -24.72 -12.55 -6.69
C VAL A 358 -24.95 -14.01 -6.27
N ASP A 359 -23.94 -14.86 -6.46
CA ASP A 359 -23.96 -16.26 -6.05
C ASP A 359 -23.68 -16.43 -4.57
N GLY A 360 -22.93 -15.50 -3.96
CA GLY A 360 -22.65 -15.49 -2.52
C GLY A 360 -21.49 -14.58 -2.15
N GLY A 361 -21.08 -14.68 -0.89
CA GLY A 361 -19.98 -13.93 -0.30
C GLY A 361 -18.92 -14.82 0.34
N VAL A 362 -17.66 -14.39 0.27
CA VAL A 362 -16.53 -14.96 0.99
C VAL A 362 -15.98 -13.90 1.92
N LEU A 363 -15.93 -14.21 3.21
CA LEU A 363 -15.39 -13.33 4.26
C LEU A 363 -14.07 -13.94 4.72
N ILE A 364 -12.98 -13.23 4.56
CA ILE A 364 -11.63 -13.66 4.92
C ILE A 364 -11.18 -12.88 6.13
N SER A 365 -11.04 -13.54 7.29
CA SER A 365 -10.66 -12.95 8.57
C SER A 365 -11.49 -11.69 8.94
N PRO A 366 -12.84 -11.79 8.98
CA PRO A 366 -13.68 -10.65 9.34
C PRO A 366 -13.59 -10.31 10.84
N ASP A 367 -13.69 -9.01 11.14
CA ASP A 367 -13.89 -8.49 12.50
C ASP A 367 -15.34 -8.65 12.96
N ASP A 368 -15.59 -8.32 14.23
CA ASP A 368 -16.92 -8.35 14.83
C ASP A 368 -17.87 -7.28 14.28
N GLU A 369 -17.31 -6.18 13.80
CA GLU A 369 -18.02 -4.98 13.40
C GLU A 369 -17.56 -4.50 12.03
N ALA A 370 -18.49 -3.98 11.24
CA ALA A 370 -18.22 -3.26 10.01
C ALA A 370 -18.16 -1.75 10.31
N VAL A 371 -17.09 -1.09 9.88
CA VAL A 371 -16.93 0.36 9.96
C VAL A 371 -16.95 0.96 8.55
N PHE A 372 -17.33 2.24 8.42
CA PHE A 372 -17.57 2.90 7.14
C PHE A 372 -16.72 4.15 6.94
N GLU A 373 -15.61 4.17 7.62
CA GLU A 373 -14.54 5.15 7.50
C GLU A 373 -13.22 4.49 7.91
N ILE A 374 -12.13 4.75 7.20
CA ILE A 374 -10.81 4.33 7.61
C ILE A 374 -10.35 5.24 8.76
N HIS A 375 -10.09 4.67 9.91
CA HIS A 375 -9.57 5.39 11.07
C HIS A 375 -8.07 5.13 11.21
N VAL A 376 -7.28 6.18 11.06
CA VAL A 376 -5.85 6.15 11.29
C VAL A 376 -5.62 6.02 12.80
N GLY A 377 -5.08 4.92 13.27
CA GLY A 377 -4.87 4.64 14.71
C GLY A 377 -5.50 3.33 15.19
N ASP A 378 -6.44 2.74 14.46
CA ASP A 378 -7.03 1.44 14.81
C ASP A 378 -6.04 0.27 14.70
N TRP A 379 -4.94 0.47 14.00
CA TRP A 379 -3.87 -0.50 13.82
C TRP A 379 -3.07 -0.79 15.11
N PHE A 380 -3.30 0.00 16.17
CA PHE A 380 -2.66 -0.17 17.50
C PHE A 380 -3.60 -0.62 18.62
N GLY A 381 -4.87 -0.91 18.31
CA GLY A 381 -5.84 -1.42 19.29
C GLY A 381 -7.27 -1.30 18.78
N SER A 382 -8.11 -2.26 19.15
CA SER A 382 -9.54 -2.22 18.85
C SER A 382 -10.18 -1.01 19.55
N THR A 383 -10.44 0.04 18.80
CA THR A 383 -11.29 1.15 19.23
C THR A 383 -12.73 0.86 18.81
N HIS A 384 -13.64 0.86 19.78
CA HIS A 384 -15.06 0.81 19.46
C HIS A 384 -15.47 2.13 18.81
N HIS A 385 -15.88 2.08 17.54
CA HIS A 385 -16.45 3.23 16.86
C HIS A 385 -17.93 3.33 17.15
N ALA A 386 -18.42 4.50 17.57
CA ALA A 386 -19.83 4.73 17.93
C ALA A 386 -20.83 4.41 16.80
N GLU A 387 -20.35 4.30 15.57
CA GLU A 387 -21.13 4.01 14.35
C GLU A 387 -20.80 2.67 13.72
N ALA A 388 -19.99 1.83 14.40
CA ALA A 388 -19.70 0.48 13.95
C ALA A 388 -20.96 -0.38 13.97
N MET A 389 -21.10 -1.24 12.98
CA MET A 389 -22.26 -2.10 12.79
C MET A 389 -21.87 -3.55 13.07
N PRO A 390 -22.44 -4.22 14.10
CA PRO A 390 -22.17 -5.62 14.35
C PRO A 390 -22.51 -6.50 13.15
N ILE A 391 -21.57 -7.34 12.69
CA ILE A 391 -21.78 -8.18 11.50
C ILE A 391 -22.61 -9.43 11.78
N GLY A 392 -22.72 -9.89 13.03
CA GLY A 392 -23.50 -11.09 13.39
C GLY A 392 -24.95 -11.05 12.92
N PRO A 393 -25.72 -9.99 13.23
CA PRO A 393 -27.08 -9.83 12.71
C PRO A 393 -27.15 -9.79 11.18
N GLU A 394 -26.17 -9.17 10.52
CA GLU A 394 -26.10 -9.10 9.06
C GLU A 394 -25.82 -10.48 8.44
N MET A 395 -24.93 -11.27 9.04
CA MET A 395 -24.68 -12.65 8.61
C MET A 395 -25.90 -13.54 8.81
N GLN A 396 -26.61 -13.39 9.95
CA GLN A 396 -27.84 -14.14 10.22
C GLN A 396 -28.94 -13.80 9.20
N ALA A 397 -29.05 -12.55 8.78
CA ALA A 397 -30.04 -12.04 7.83
C ALA A 397 -29.62 -12.23 6.36
N SER A 398 -28.45 -12.79 6.08
CA SER A 398 -27.91 -12.87 4.72
C SER A 398 -28.84 -13.62 3.78
N LYS A 399 -29.13 -12.99 2.65
CA LYS A 399 -29.95 -13.53 1.56
C LYS A 399 -29.13 -14.29 0.50
N VAL A 400 -27.82 -14.37 0.70
CA VAL A 400 -26.88 -15.09 -0.16
C VAL A 400 -26.05 -16.07 0.66
N PRO A 401 -25.59 -17.20 0.08
CA PRO A 401 -24.68 -18.12 0.75
C PRO A 401 -23.38 -17.40 1.17
N LEU A 402 -22.86 -17.72 2.36
CA LEU A 402 -21.61 -17.14 2.87
C LEU A 402 -20.60 -18.24 3.18
N VAL A 403 -19.33 -17.93 2.91
CA VAL A 403 -18.16 -18.70 3.32
C VAL A 403 -17.30 -17.81 4.21
N CYS A 404 -17.03 -18.25 5.44
CA CYS A 404 -16.20 -17.55 6.41
C CYS A 404 -14.86 -18.27 6.49
N VAL A 405 -13.79 -17.59 6.13
CA VAL A 405 -12.41 -18.12 6.10
C VAL A 405 -11.60 -17.45 7.19
N HIS A 406 -10.83 -18.21 7.95
CA HIS A 406 -9.92 -17.67 8.96
C HIS A 406 -8.58 -18.39 8.98
N GLY A 407 -7.54 -17.74 9.48
CA GLY A 407 -6.29 -18.39 9.82
C GLY A 407 -6.42 -19.29 11.04
N ALA A 408 -5.79 -20.45 11.02
CA ALA A 408 -5.88 -21.41 12.13
C ALA A 408 -5.24 -20.89 13.43
N ASP A 409 -4.33 -19.92 13.32
CA ASP A 409 -3.63 -19.28 14.43
C ASP A 409 -4.30 -17.95 14.86
N GLU A 410 -5.40 -17.54 14.21
CA GLU A 410 -6.20 -16.39 14.64
C GLU A 410 -6.99 -16.70 15.91
N SER A 411 -7.16 -15.71 16.78
CA SER A 411 -7.93 -15.80 18.01
C SER A 411 -9.13 -14.85 18.06
N ASP A 412 -9.21 -13.91 17.15
CA ASP A 412 -10.13 -12.77 17.14
C ASP A 412 -11.05 -12.68 15.92
N SER A 413 -10.86 -13.51 14.91
CA SER A 413 -11.75 -13.55 13.75
C SER A 413 -13.19 -13.92 14.14
N PHE A 414 -14.16 -13.18 13.58
CA PHE A 414 -15.59 -13.50 13.76
C PHE A 414 -15.97 -14.91 13.28
N CYS A 415 -15.22 -15.51 12.35
CA CYS A 415 -15.45 -16.89 11.90
C CYS A 415 -15.33 -17.93 13.02
N LEU A 416 -14.63 -17.62 14.11
CA LEU A 416 -14.46 -18.50 15.28
C LEU A 416 -15.68 -18.51 16.21
N LYS A 417 -16.58 -17.55 16.07
CA LYS A 417 -17.84 -17.49 16.82
C LYS A 417 -18.86 -18.48 16.23
N PRO A 418 -19.92 -18.86 16.99
CA PRO A 418 -20.99 -19.66 16.44
C PRO A 418 -21.62 -19.02 15.20
N GLN A 419 -21.61 -19.75 14.09
CA GLN A 419 -22.10 -19.26 12.80
C GLN A 419 -23.51 -19.80 12.49
N PRO A 420 -24.32 -19.02 11.72
CA PRO A 420 -25.58 -19.53 11.17
C PRO A 420 -25.38 -20.78 10.31
N ALA A 421 -26.33 -21.68 10.28
CA ALA A 421 -26.23 -22.97 9.57
C ALA A 421 -26.01 -22.83 8.04
N HIS A 422 -26.30 -21.67 7.46
CA HIS A 422 -26.07 -21.37 6.04
C HIS A 422 -24.69 -20.77 5.75
N VAL A 423 -23.85 -20.57 6.77
CA VAL A 423 -22.47 -20.07 6.65
C VAL A 423 -21.52 -21.25 6.73
N LYS A 424 -20.71 -21.45 5.70
CA LYS A 424 -19.64 -22.43 5.69
C LYS A 424 -18.39 -21.82 6.31
N VAL A 425 -17.80 -22.48 7.31
CA VAL A 425 -16.53 -22.04 7.91
C VAL A 425 -15.39 -22.89 7.36
N VAL A 426 -14.27 -22.24 7.02
CA VAL A 426 -13.06 -22.87 6.48
C VAL A 426 -11.84 -22.27 7.16
N ALA A 427 -10.92 -23.11 7.61
CA ALA A 427 -9.63 -22.68 8.18
C ALA A 427 -8.48 -22.94 7.21
N LEU A 428 -7.47 -22.07 7.22
CA LEU A 428 -6.19 -22.22 6.53
C LEU A 428 -5.05 -22.02 7.54
N PRO A 429 -3.91 -22.70 7.41
CA PRO A 429 -2.77 -22.49 8.29
C PRO A 429 -2.30 -21.02 8.30
N GLY A 430 -1.84 -20.54 9.47
CA GLY A 430 -1.34 -19.18 9.69
C GLY A 430 -2.31 -18.30 10.46
N GLY A 431 -1.88 -17.07 10.75
CA GLY A 431 -2.69 -16.04 11.38
C GLY A 431 -3.41 -15.17 10.34
N HIS A 432 -3.69 -13.92 10.68
CA HIS A 432 -4.44 -12.95 9.87
C HIS A 432 -3.90 -12.75 8.44
N HIS A 433 -2.59 -12.88 8.26
CA HIS A 433 -1.90 -12.77 6.96
C HIS A 433 -1.53 -14.13 6.33
N TYR A 434 -2.05 -15.27 6.84
CA TYR A 434 -1.89 -16.61 6.26
C TYR A 434 -0.42 -16.98 5.97
N ASN A 435 0.52 -16.53 6.81
CA ASN A 435 1.98 -16.70 6.64
C ASN A 435 2.53 -16.20 5.28
N GLY A 436 1.82 -15.29 4.59
CA GLY A 436 2.18 -14.81 3.26
C GLY A 436 1.88 -15.78 2.11
N ASP A 437 1.26 -16.94 2.39
CA ASP A 437 0.90 -17.92 1.35
C ASP A 437 -0.44 -17.57 0.68
N TYR A 438 -0.42 -16.45 -0.02
CA TYR A 438 -1.60 -15.92 -0.71
C TYR A 438 -2.03 -16.75 -1.93
N ALA A 439 -1.11 -17.56 -2.48
CA ALA A 439 -1.44 -18.51 -3.52
C ALA A 439 -2.34 -19.65 -2.97
N ALA A 440 -1.95 -20.25 -1.84
CA ALA A 440 -2.77 -21.29 -1.19
C ALA A 440 -4.14 -20.74 -0.75
N LEU A 441 -4.18 -19.49 -0.26
CA LEU A 441 -5.44 -18.81 0.08
C LEU A 441 -6.32 -18.62 -1.16
N GLY A 442 -5.76 -18.14 -2.27
CA GLY A 442 -6.46 -17.96 -3.52
C GLY A 442 -7.03 -19.26 -4.07
N ASP A 443 -6.24 -20.33 -4.07
CA ASP A 443 -6.67 -21.67 -4.44
C ASP A 443 -7.79 -22.23 -3.54
N LEU A 444 -7.71 -21.97 -2.23
CA LEU A 444 -8.75 -22.36 -1.29
C LEU A 444 -10.05 -21.62 -1.60
N ILE A 445 -9.98 -20.33 -1.86
CA ILE A 445 -11.14 -19.52 -2.22
C ILE A 445 -11.74 -20.01 -3.52
N ALA A 446 -10.93 -20.24 -4.56
CA ALA A 446 -11.39 -20.73 -5.86
C ALA A 446 -12.19 -22.03 -5.74
N ARG A 447 -11.72 -22.98 -4.89
CA ARG A 447 -12.42 -24.24 -4.59
C ARG A 447 -13.68 -24.08 -3.75
N ASN A 448 -13.83 -22.98 -3.02
CA ASN A 448 -14.94 -22.74 -2.09
C ASN A 448 -15.84 -21.58 -2.53
N LEU A 449 -15.71 -21.09 -3.77
CA LEU A 449 -16.58 -20.04 -4.27
C LEU A 449 -18.05 -20.48 -4.14
N PRO A 450 -18.89 -19.68 -3.50
CA PRO A 450 -20.29 -20.03 -3.32
C PRO A 450 -21.01 -20.12 -4.68
N THR A 451 -21.95 -21.07 -4.78
CA THR A 451 -22.84 -21.22 -5.93
C THR A 451 -24.27 -21.21 -5.44
N ARG A 452 -25.12 -20.41 -6.06
CA ARG A 452 -26.54 -20.38 -5.72
C ARG A 452 -27.25 -21.51 -6.47
N ASN A 453 -27.75 -22.50 -5.75
CA ASN A 453 -28.64 -23.52 -6.33
C ASN A 453 -29.90 -22.83 -6.85
N ARG A 454 -30.07 -22.76 -8.18
CA ARG A 454 -31.32 -22.37 -8.80
C ARG A 454 -32.18 -23.61 -9.03
N PRO A 455 -33.47 -23.55 -8.73
CA PRO A 455 -34.38 -24.55 -9.31
C PRO A 455 -34.24 -24.51 -10.84
N ALA A 456 -34.08 -25.66 -11.45
CA ALA A 456 -34.07 -25.78 -12.92
C ALA A 456 -35.34 -25.09 -13.46
N LYS A 457 -35.12 -24.18 -14.45
CA LYS A 457 -36.23 -23.54 -15.16
C LYS A 457 -36.98 -24.53 -16.01
#